data_c6df7d1ddac3c739bd582c753ccc8d72
#
_entry.id   c6df7d1ddac3c739bd582c753ccc8d72
#
_cell.length_a   1.000
_cell.length_b   1.000
_cell.length_c   1.000
_cell.angle_alpha   90.00
_cell.angle_beta   90.00
_cell.angle_gamma   90.00
#
_symmetry.space_group_name_H-M   'P 1'
#
loop_
_entity.id
_entity.type
_entity.pdbx_description
1 polymer ?
#
loop_
_entity_poly.entity_id
_entity_poly.type
_entity_poly.pdbx_seq_one_letter_code
_entity_poly.pdbx_strand_id
1 'polypeptide(L)'
;MPRTAYTPSLPGLSTTDDLDTIINWGLGADSTAYLARMLTDPDAHGIDLKRTAVLYMATGSEWPETRLLVEEFMLPLLREHGVRFVQLSRSGHLKADGITVLDDSRHPETLFARGPWTLWDELESVGTVPQQAGARKCSLRAKGDVGDRWIAPTMGGRPFRQVMGFNADEEGRRFTDIIASKIPGRRGVYPLIDWGWDRQQCKDYLWKRFGVHWPKSYCVFCCFPVSMGALPAHLERMRSHPDIAGEVLRLEYTAMSLNPKAKLYGKRTLLELFDPSQPRDRACLEAFERELHMPWALYHVRRLFLLSSSGERRPVMRSTERVDLGRARQLGQRLISVSERHGIEVEHDPVYGRARSWVRRRRETWPMAEELFTTAPARVINKQDKNFEPAWDALTSGSTAQLPLT
;
A
#
# COMPACT_ATOMS: atom_id res chain seq x y z
N MET A 1 -17.47 -10.10 -18.02
CA MET A 1 -18.65 -10.16 -17.16
C MET A 1 -18.22 -9.78 -15.76
N PRO A 2 -18.85 -8.80 -15.09
CA PRO A 2 -18.50 -8.47 -13.72
C PRO A 2 -18.88 -9.66 -12.83
N ARG A 3 -17.91 -10.26 -12.14
CA ARG A 3 -18.20 -11.23 -11.09
C ARG A 3 -18.84 -10.47 -9.94
N THR A 4 -20.14 -10.69 -9.78
CA THR A 4 -20.94 -10.20 -8.67
C THR A 4 -20.34 -10.66 -7.35
N ALA A 5 -20.41 -9.78 -6.35
CA ALA A 5 -20.10 -10.09 -4.96
C ALA A 5 -20.76 -11.41 -4.54
N TYR A 6 -20.05 -12.16 -3.69
CA TYR A 6 -20.55 -13.36 -3.04
C TYR A 6 -22.01 -13.17 -2.61
N THR A 7 -22.90 -13.98 -3.17
CA THR A 7 -24.27 -14.12 -2.71
C THR A 7 -24.37 -15.44 -1.97
N PRO A 8 -24.72 -15.47 -0.69
CA PRO A 8 -24.96 -16.72 0.03
C PRO A 8 -26.03 -17.54 -0.68
N SER A 9 -25.76 -18.80 -0.94
CA SER A 9 -26.55 -19.64 -1.82
C SER A 9 -27.91 -20.12 -1.27
N LEU A 10 -28.18 -19.93 0.04
CA LEU A 10 -29.43 -20.37 0.66
C LEU A 10 -29.83 -19.47 1.82
N PRO A 11 -31.00 -18.79 1.75
CA PRO A 11 -31.57 -18.09 2.91
C PRO A 11 -31.82 -19.07 4.07
N GLY A 12 -31.38 -18.66 5.28
CA GLY A 12 -31.53 -19.50 6.49
C GLY A 12 -30.35 -20.44 6.80
N LEU A 13 -29.42 -20.61 5.85
CA LEU A 13 -28.14 -21.29 6.10
C LEU A 13 -26.94 -20.29 6.14
N SER A 14 -27.21 -19.02 5.94
CA SER A 14 -26.20 -17.97 6.00
C SER A 14 -25.85 -17.65 7.45
N THR A 15 -24.58 -17.77 7.79
CA THR A 15 -24.01 -17.32 9.08
C THR A 15 -24.03 -15.79 9.25
N THR A 16 -24.57 -15.04 8.29
CA THR A 16 -24.58 -13.57 8.26
C THR A 16 -25.81 -12.94 8.92
N ASP A 17 -26.90 -13.71 9.11
CA ASP A 17 -28.19 -13.14 9.48
C ASP A 17 -28.25 -12.59 10.92
N ASP A 18 -27.31 -12.99 11.79
CA ASP A 18 -27.30 -12.61 13.21
C ASP A 18 -26.10 -11.75 13.64
N LEU A 19 -25.24 -11.30 12.73
CA LEU A 19 -24.10 -10.47 13.12
C LEU A 19 -24.55 -9.13 13.70
N ASP A 20 -23.98 -8.76 14.86
CA ASP A 20 -24.13 -7.45 15.47
C ASP A 20 -22.79 -6.77 15.83
N THR A 21 -21.68 -7.50 15.69
CA THR A 21 -20.35 -6.99 16.01
C THR A 21 -19.34 -7.37 14.92
N ILE A 22 -18.60 -6.39 14.45
CA ILE A 22 -17.51 -6.56 13.48
C ILE A 22 -16.24 -6.00 14.09
N ILE A 23 -15.20 -6.82 14.19
CA ILE A 23 -13.89 -6.42 14.72
C ILE A 23 -12.92 -6.24 13.56
N ASN A 24 -12.43 -5.03 13.33
CA ASN A 24 -11.38 -4.78 12.34
C ASN A 24 -10.01 -5.14 12.93
N TRP A 25 -9.41 -6.21 12.41
CA TRP A 25 -8.12 -6.68 12.86
C TRP A 25 -7.01 -6.34 11.87
N GLY A 26 -6.12 -5.42 12.26
CA GLY A 26 -4.99 -4.97 11.43
C GLY A 26 -3.69 -5.73 11.67
N LEU A 27 -3.71 -6.85 12.40
CA LEU A 27 -2.57 -7.70 12.79
C LEU A 27 -1.50 -7.00 13.64
N GLY A 28 -1.66 -5.73 13.99
CA GLY A 28 -0.75 -4.98 14.86
C GLY A 28 -0.98 -5.28 16.33
N ALA A 29 0.00 -4.94 17.19
CA ALA A 29 -0.07 -5.18 18.63
C ALA A 29 -1.37 -4.69 19.26
N ASP A 30 -1.82 -3.49 18.92
CA ASP A 30 -2.99 -2.85 19.52
C ASP A 30 -4.27 -3.66 19.25
N SER A 31 -4.60 -3.90 17.98
CA SER A 31 -5.78 -4.67 17.60
C SER A 31 -5.70 -6.15 17.99
N THR A 32 -4.49 -6.71 18.07
CA THR A 32 -4.28 -8.10 18.52
C THR A 32 -4.46 -8.22 20.03
N ALA A 33 -3.96 -7.26 20.81
CA ALA A 33 -4.17 -7.25 22.26
C ALA A 33 -5.68 -7.16 22.62
N TYR A 34 -6.41 -6.28 21.92
CA TYR A 34 -7.86 -6.22 22.06
C TYR A 34 -8.51 -7.57 21.73
N LEU A 35 -8.21 -8.13 20.54
CA LEU A 35 -8.82 -9.39 20.08
C LEU A 35 -8.52 -10.55 21.03
N ALA A 36 -7.26 -10.70 21.45
CA ALA A 36 -6.87 -11.74 22.39
C ALA A 36 -7.61 -11.61 23.73
N ARG A 37 -7.73 -10.38 24.27
CA ARG A 37 -8.48 -10.13 25.50
C ARG A 37 -9.96 -10.44 25.35
N MET A 38 -10.56 -10.07 24.23
CA MET A 38 -11.97 -10.35 23.94
C MET A 38 -12.29 -11.83 23.86
N LEU A 39 -11.39 -12.62 23.28
CA LEU A 39 -11.55 -14.07 23.18
C LEU A 39 -11.48 -14.76 24.55
N THR A 40 -10.75 -14.19 25.49
CA THR A 40 -10.62 -14.79 26.83
C THR A 40 -11.72 -14.34 27.80
N ASP A 41 -12.36 -13.21 27.56
CA ASP A 41 -13.41 -12.65 28.44
C ASP A 41 -14.47 -11.86 27.65
N PRO A 42 -15.21 -12.54 26.75
CA PRO A 42 -16.20 -11.85 25.90
C PRO A 42 -17.40 -11.30 26.69
N ASP A 43 -17.81 -11.97 27.77
CA ASP A 43 -18.98 -11.56 28.53
C ASP A 43 -18.74 -10.28 29.34
N ALA A 44 -17.53 -10.13 29.91
CA ALA A 44 -17.13 -8.90 30.60
C ALA A 44 -17.09 -7.69 29.67
N HIS A 45 -16.94 -7.91 28.36
CA HIS A 45 -16.93 -6.85 27.35
C HIS A 45 -18.27 -6.73 26.60
N GLY A 46 -19.29 -7.53 26.94
CA GLY A 46 -20.62 -7.45 26.35
C GLY A 46 -20.65 -7.81 24.86
N ILE A 47 -19.84 -8.78 24.44
CA ILE A 47 -19.75 -9.27 23.05
C ILE A 47 -20.18 -10.73 23.00
N ASP A 48 -21.13 -11.05 22.14
CA ASP A 48 -21.47 -12.42 21.76
C ASP A 48 -20.58 -12.88 20.60
N LEU A 49 -19.67 -13.82 20.88
CA LEU A 49 -18.71 -14.34 19.89
C LEU A 49 -19.39 -15.06 18.73
N LYS A 50 -20.60 -15.65 18.94
CA LYS A 50 -21.38 -16.30 17.86
C LYS A 50 -21.90 -15.28 16.85
N ARG A 51 -22.17 -14.05 17.31
CA ARG A 51 -22.67 -12.92 16.53
C ARG A 51 -21.57 -11.94 16.13
N THR A 52 -20.31 -12.35 16.26
CA THR A 52 -19.12 -11.54 15.96
C THR A 52 -18.40 -12.07 14.75
N ALA A 53 -17.97 -11.16 13.85
CA ALA A 53 -17.01 -11.45 12.79
C ALA A 53 -15.74 -10.62 12.96
N VAL A 54 -14.60 -11.26 12.83
CA VAL A 54 -13.29 -10.60 12.76
C VAL A 54 -12.93 -10.41 11.29
N LEU A 55 -12.62 -9.17 10.90
CA LEU A 55 -12.25 -8.81 9.52
C LEU A 55 -10.76 -8.50 9.41
N TYR A 56 -10.11 -9.16 8.48
CA TYR A 56 -8.76 -8.85 8.04
C TYR A 56 -8.75 -8.49 6.55
N MET A 57 -8.08 -7.40 6.19
CA MET A 57 -7.92 -6.97 4.81
C MET A 57 -6.45 -7.15 4.40
N ALA A 58 -6.20 -8.18 3.58
CA ALA A 58 -4.88 -8.52 3.07
C ALA A 58 -4.35 -7.46 2.10
N THR A 59 -3.25 -6.81 2.47
CA THR A 59 -2.58 -5.83 1.60
C THR A 59 -1.58 -6.46 0.63
N GLY A 60 -1.18 -7.69 0.91
CA GLY A 60 -0.19 -8.43 0.14
C GLY A 60 1.27 -8.07 0.44
N SER A 61 1.51 -7.28 1.49
CA SER A 61 2.85 -6.73 1.76
C SER A 61 3.17 -6.70 3.26
N GLU A 62 2.58 -7.62 4.02
CA GLU A 62 2.91 -7.80 5.44
C GLU A 62 4.27 -8.48 5.59
N TRP A 63 4.92 -8.22 6.72
CA TRP A 63 6.18 -8.87 7.05
C TRP A 63 5.98 -10.36 7.39
N PRO A 64 6.92 -11.25 7.02
CA PRO A 64 6.78 -12.71 7.25
C PRO A 64 6.49 -13.09 8.70
N GLU A 65 7.19 -12.48 9.67
CA GLU A 65 7.01 -12.76 11.08
C GLU A 65 5.63 -12.36 11.61
N THR A 66 4.95 -11.38 10.99
CA THR A 66 3.57 -11.04 11.35
C THR A 66 2.64 -12.21 11.05
N ARG A 67 2.83 -12.87 9.90
CA ARG A 67 2.05 -14.05 9.52
C ARG A 67 2.30 -15.21 10.49
N LEU A 68 3.57 -15.50 10.79
CA LEU A 68 3.95 -16.58 11.69
C LEU A 68 3.31 -16.43 13.07
N LEU A 69 3.39 -15.23 13.67
CA LEU A 69 2.78 -14.95 14.97
C LEU A 69 1.25 -15.10 14.96
N VAL A 70 0.61 -14.68 13.89
CA VAL A 70 -0.84 -14.83 13.74
C VAL A 70 -1.23 -16.30 13.64
N GLU A 71 -0.54 -17.06 12.81
CA GLU A 71 -0.83 -18.48 12.59
C GLU A 71 -0.53 -19.31 13.86
N GLU A 72 0.52 -18.97 14.61
CA GLU A 72 0.92 -19.68 15.83
C GLU A 72 0.02 -19.37 17.03
N PHE A 73 -0.36 -18.09 17.24
CA PHE A 73 -1.01 -17.67 18.48
C PHE A 73 -2.47 -17.29 18.32
N MET A 74 -2.85 -16.65 17.23
CA MET A 74 -4.19 -16.05 17.12
C MET A 74 -5.19 -16.96 16.39
N LEU A 75 -4.78 -17.66 15.32
CA LEU A 75 -5.69 -18.57 14.64
C LEU A 75 -6.14 -19.73 15.55
N PRO A 76 -5.28 -20.34 16.39
CA PRO A 76 -5.74 -21.31 17.40
C PRO A 76 -6.81 -20.75 18.34
N LEU A 77 -6.63 -19.53 18.86
CA LEU A 77 -7.63 -18.90 19.71
C LEU A 77 -8.95 -18.65 18.98
N LEU A 78 -8.93 -18.18 17.74
CA LEU A 78 -10.14 -17.99 16.95
C LEU A 78 -10.88 -19.30 16.72
N ARG A 79 -10.17 -20.41 16.48
CA ARG A 79 -10.75 -21.77 16.35
C ARG A 79 -11.34 -22.27 17.67
N GLU A 80 -10.61 -22.12 18.78
CA GLU A 80 -11.05 -22.53 20.11
C GLU A 80 -12.39 -21.91 20.48
N HIS A 81 -12.56 -20.63 20.19
CA HIS A 81 -13.77 -19.87 20.48
C HIS A 81 -14.80 -19.88 19.35
N GLY A 82 -14.54 -20.54 18.22
CA GLY A 82 -15.43 -20.65 17.07
C GLY A 82 -15.85 -19.30 16.48
N VAL A 83 -14.98 -18.28 16.55
CA VAL A 83 -15.27 -16.94 16.05
C VAL A 83 -15.09 -16.90 14.55
N ARG A 84 -16.07 -16.31 13.84
CA ARG A 84 -15.99 -16.13 12.39
C ARG A 84 -14.85 -15.19 12.02
N PHE A 85 -13.92 -15.68 11.23
CA PHE A 85 -12.80 -14.90 10.68
C PHE A 85 -12.95 -14.78 9.18
N VAL A 86 -13.01 -13.54 8.69
CA VAL A 86 -13.18 -13.22 7.28
C VAL A 86 -11.93 -12.51 6.77
N GLN A 87 -11.30 -13.10 5.76
CA GLN A 87 -10.10 -12.59 5.13
C GLN A 87 -10.44 -12.04 3.74
N LEU A 88 -10.18 -10.78 3.52
CA LEU A 88 -10.58 -10.04 2.32
C LEU A 88 -9.39 -9.47 1.58
N SER A 89 -9.52 -9.30 0.27
CA SER A 89 -8.56 -8.57 -0.54
C SER A 89 -9.25 -7.83 -1.68
N ARG A 90 -8.50 -7.00 -2.39
CA ARG A 90 -8.94 -6.44 -3.67
C ARG A 90 -8.90 -7.52 -4.76
N SER A 91 -9.88 -7.49 -5.68
CA SER A 91 -9.91 -8.40 -6.83
C SER A 91 -9.08 -7.89 -8.01
N GLY A 92 -8.83 -6.57 -8.10
CA GLY A 92 -8.11 -6.00 -9.24
C GLY A 92 -7.75 -4.53 -9.06
N HIS A 93 -7.23 -3.95 -10.14
CA HIS A 93 -6.74 -2.57 -10.16
C HIS A 93 -7.85 -1.53 -9.98
N LEU A 94 -8.98 -1.73 -10.65
CA LEU A 94 -10.09 -0.78 -10.64
C LEU A 94 -10.98 -0.98 -9.41
N LYS A 95 -11.63 0.09 -8.99
CA LYS A 95 -12.65 0.00 -7.95
C LYS A 95 -13.82 -0.91 -8.36
N ALA A 96 -14.15 -0.96 -9.66
CA ALA A 96 -15.18 -1.82 -10.21
C ALA A 96 -14.88 -3.32 -10.14
N ASP A 97 -13.60 -3.71 -10.04
CA ASP A 97 -13.20 -5.12 -9.94
C ASP A 97 -13.65 -5.78 -8.62
N GLY A 98 -14.01 -4.96 -7.63
CA GLY A 98 -14.59 -5.43 -6.38
C GLY A 98 -13.58 -5.97 -5.39
N ILE A 99 -14.06 -6.91 -4.56
CA ILE A 99 -13.28 -7.58 -3.51
C ILE A 99 -13.35 -9.10 -3.68
N THR A 100 -12.33 -9.79 -3.18
CA THR A 100 -12.29 -11.25 -3.08
C THR A 100 -12.34 -11.64 -1.61
N VAL A 101 -13.22 -12.56 -1.25
CA VAL A 101 -13.19 -13.27 0.02
C VAL A 101 -12.15 -14.38 -0.14
N LEU A 102 -11.04 -14.27 0.58
CA LEU A 102 -9.94 -15.24 0.55
C LEU A 102 -10.27 -16.44 1.44
N ASP A 103 -10.93 -16.17 2.56
CA ASP A 103 -11.43 -17.17 3.49
C ASP A 103 -12.54 -16.57 4.35
N ASP A 104 -13.49 -17.40 4.75
CA ASP A 104 -14.60 -17.05 5.64
C ASP A 104 -14.93 -18.30 6.47
N SER A 105 -14.32 -18.40 7.65
CA SER A 105 -14.34 -19.63 8.43
C SER A 105 -14.45 -19.35 9.94
N ARG A 106 -15.03 -20.30 10.68
CA ARG A 106 -14.94 -20.37 12.14
C ARG A 106 -13.80 -21.28 12.61
N HIS A 107 -13.12 -21.94 11.66
CA HIS A 107 -11.96 -22.79 11.90
C HIS A 107 -10.79 -22.38 10.99
N PRO A 108 -10.29 -21.12 11.09
CA PRO A 108 -9.21 -20.65 10.23
C PRO A 108 -7.90 -21.37 10.53
N GLU A 109 -7.22 -21.90 9.49
CA GLU A 109 -5.94 -22.58 9.61
C GLU A 109 -4.78 -21.74 9.06
N THR A 110 -5.05 -20.87 8.10
CA THR A 110 -4.03 -20.13 7.38
C THR A 110 -4.37 -18.65 7.34
N LEU A 111 -3.35 -17.80 7.50
CA LEU A 111 -3.48 -16.37 7.21
C LEU A 111 -3.14 -16.11 5.73
N PHE A 112 -4.13 -15.74 4.94
CA PHE A 112 -3.95 -15.35 3.54
C PHE A 112 -3.41 -13.91 3.44
N ALA A 113 -2.10 -13.77 3.53
CA ALA A 113 -1.45 -12.45 3.50
C ALA A 113 -1.57 -11.77 2.13
N ARG A 114 -1.84 -12.53 1.04
CA ARG A 114 -1.89 -12.03 -0.33
C ARG A 114 -3.17 -12.49 -1.05
N GLY A 115 -3.79 -11.57 -1.79
CA GLY A 115 -4.92 -11.85 -2.67
C GLY A 115 -4.59 -11.58 -4.14
N PRO A 116 -5.60 -11.60 -5.04
CA PRO A 116 -5.42 -11.42 -6.49
C PRO A 116 -4.78 -10.10 -6.90
N TRP A 117 -5.03 -9.03 -6.14
CA TRP A 117 -4.45 -7.71 -6.37
C TRP A 117 -3.95 -7.10 -5.05
N THR A 118 -2.65 -6.87 -4.98
CA THR A 118 -2.00 -6.35 -3.78
C THR A 118 -1.74 -4.85 -3.88
N LEU A 119 -1.42 -4.24 -2.75
CA LEU A 119 -0.94 -2.85 -2.73
C LEU A 119 0.43 -2.72 -3.43
N TRP A 120 1.25 -3.79 -3.42
CA TRP A 120 2.48 -3.86 -4.20
C TRP A 120 2.20 -3.76 -5.70
N ASP A 121 1.28 -4.59 -6.20
CA ASP A 121 0.90 -4.60 -7.63
C ASP A 121 0.38 -3.23 -8.07
N GLU A 122 -0.39 -2.53 -7.19
CA GLU A 122 -0.86 -1.17 -7.48
C GLU A 122 0.29 -0.16 -7.61
N LEU A 123 1.25 -0.18 -6.69
CA LEU A 123 2.37 0.76 -6.69
C LEU A 123 3.33 0.49 -7.85
N GLU A 124 3.65 -0.78 -8.07
CA GLU A 124 4.57 -1.20 -9.13
C GLU A 124 4.01 -0.95 -10.52
N SER A 125 2.74 -1.30 -10.76
CA SER A 125 2.10 -1.12 -12.07
C SER A 125 1.99 0.35 -12.51
N VAL A 126 1.90 1.29 -11.56
CA VAL A 126 1.89 2.73 -11.86
C VAL A 126 3.24 3.42 -11.67
N GLY A 127 4.28 2.69 -11.30
CA GLY A 127 5.63 3.21 -11.10
C GLY A 127 5.69 4.31 -10.02
N THR A 128 5.19 4.02 -8.82
CA THR A 128 5.16 4.97 -7.71
C THR A 128 5.45 4.30 -6.37
N VAL A 129 5.74 5.11 -5.37
CA VAL A 129 5.88 4.68 -3.96
C VAL A 129 4.84 5.38 -3.09
N PRO A 130 4.55 4.87 -1.88
CA PRO A 130 3.68 5.56 -0.94
C PRO A 130 4.20 6.95 -0.61
N GLN A 131 3.30 7.92 -0.48
CA GLN A 131 3.65 9.30 -0.16
C GLN A 131 3.37 9.60 1.31
N GLN A 132 4.30 10.31 1.97
CA GLN A 132 4.12 10.75 3.36
C GLN A 132 3.13 11.91 3.48
N ALA A 133 3.07 12.77 2.46
CA ALA A 133 2.20 13.94 2.45
C ALA A 133 0.75 13.60 2.07
N GLY A 134 -0.20 14.23 2.76
CA GLY A 134 -1.63 14.11 2.49
C GLY A 134 -2.29 12.87 3.11
N ALA A 135 -3.47 12.54 2.61
CA ALA A 135 -4.24 11.39 3.11
C ALA A 135 -3.53 10.06 2.83
N ARG A 136 -3.60 9.12 3.78
CA ARG A 136 -3.06 7.76 3.64
C ARG A 136 -3.90 6.92 2.67
N LYS A 137 -3.86 7.26 1.39
CA LYS A 137 -4.67 6.63 0.33
C LYS A 137 -4.47 5.11 0.25
N CYS A 138 -3.25 4.62 0.53
CA CYS A 138 -2.97 3.19 0.58
C CYS A 138 -3.84 2.45 1.60
N SER A 139 -3.97 2.98 2.83
CA SER A 139 -4.83 2.38 3.86
C SER A 139 -6.31 2.47 3.51
N LEU A 140 -6.76 3.61 2.98
CA LEU A 140 -8.16 3.77 2.55
C LEU A 140 -8.53 2.77 1.45
N ARG A 141 -7.70 2.63 0.41
CA ARG A 141 -7.99 1.76 -0.74
C ARG A 141 -7.83 0.28 -0.45
N ALA A 142 -6.79 -0.10 0.30
CA ALA A 142 -6.47 -1.50 0.53
C ALA A 142 -7.16 -2.09 1.77
N LYS A 143 -7.63 -1.26 2.72
CA LYS A 143 -8.30 -1.71 3.95
C LYS A 143 -9.71 -1.14 4.07
N GLY A 144 -9.87 0.18 4.13
CA GLY A 144 -11.19 0.82 4.31
C GLY A 144 -12.20 0.42 3.24
N ASP A 145 -11.92 0.74 1.96
CA ASP A 145 -12.81 0.41 0.83
C ASP A 145 -13.12 -1.10 0.71
N VAL A 146 -12.15 -1.97 1.06
CA VAL A 146 -12.31 -3.43 1.03
C VAL A 146 -13.27 -3.89 2.13
N GLY A 147 -13.03 -3.43 3.35
CA GLY A 147 -13.91 -3.74 4.49
C GLY A 147 -15.35 -3.23 4.29
N ASP A 148 -15.50 -1.98 3.88
CA ASP A 148 -16.81 -1.34 3.67
C ASP A 148 -17.64 -2.09 2.61
N ARG A 149 -17.02 -2.62 1.56
CA ARG A 149 -17.67 -3.39 0.50
C ARG A 149 -18.19 -4.75 0.95
N TRP A 150 -17.57 -5.34 1.96
CA TRP A 150 -18.07 -6.56 2.58
C TRP A 150 -19.12 -6.23 3.65
N ILE A 151 -18.88 -5.22 4.48
CA ILE A 151 -19.74 -4.84 5.61
C ILE A 151 -21.11 -4.34 5.12
N ALA A 152 -21.14 -3.43 4.15
CA ALA A 152 -22.37 -2.79 3.73
C ALA A 152 -23.47 -3.79 3.26
N PRO A 153 -23.20 -4.72 2.33
CA PRO A 153 -24.19 -5.73 1.93
C PRO A 153 -24.46 -6.76 3.02
N THR A 154 -23.45 -7.16 3.81
CA THR A 154 -23.59 -8.13 4.90
C THR A 154 -24.52 -7.60 5.99
N MET A 155 -24.38 -6.34 6.36
CA MET A 155 -25.21 -5.74 7.41
C MET A 155 -26.57 -5.25 6.89
N GLY A 156 -26.68 -4.91 5.61
CA GLY A 156 -27.97 -4.49 5.00
C GLY A 156 -28.62 -3.31 5.70
N GLY A 157 -27.83 -2.41 6.31
CA GLY A 157 -28.33 -1.27 7.09
C GLY A 157 -28.77 -1.59 8.53
N ARG A 158 -28.69 -2.85 8.97
CA ARG A 158 -28.98 -3.23 10.37
C ARG A 158 -27.99 -2.57 11.34
N PRO A 159 -28.41 -2.19 12.57
CA PRO A 159 -27.50 -1.69 13.59
C PRO A 159 -26.42 -2.71 13.94
N PHE A 160 -25.16 -2.26 14.01
CA PHE A 160 -24.03 -3.09 14.42
C PHE A 160 -22.92 -2.26 15.06
N ARG A 161 -22.09 -2.92 15.88
CA ARG A 161 -20.87 -2.36 16.45
C ARG A 161 -19.68 -2.66 15.54
N GLN A 162 -18.93 -1.64 15.16
CA GLN A 162 -17.65 -1.84 14.49
C GLN A 162 -16.51 -1.46 15.41
N VAL A 163 -15.74 -2.45 15.82
CA VAL A 163 -14.63 -2.28 16.76
C VAL A 163 -13.35 -1.93 16.00
N MET A 164 -12.73 -0.83 16.42
CA MET A 164 -11.47 -0.34 15.89
C MET A 164 -10.39 -0.41 16.96
N GLY A 165 -9.28 -1.08 16.70
CA GLY A 165 -8.16 -1.24 17.63
C GLY A 165 -7.25 0.00 17.69
N PHE A 166 -7.81 1.19 17.88
CA PHE A 166 -7.05 2.41 18.15
C PHE A 166 -6.69 2.45 19.63
N ASN A 167 -5.42 2.62 19.95
CA ASN A 167 -4.96 2.74 21.32
C ASN A 167 -5.19 4.17 21.88
N ALA A 168 -4.96 4.38 23.19
CA ALA A 168 -5.22 5.64 23.86
C ALA A 168 -4.47 6.84 23.25
N ASP A 169 -3.30 6.61 22.64
CA ASP A 169 -2.52 7.68 21.98
C ASP A 169 -3.12 8.11 20.63
N GLU A 170 -4.15 7.41 20.13
CA GLU A 170 -4.72 7.60 18.80
C GLU A 170 -6.13 8.24 18.82
N GLU A 171 -6.46 9.04 19.84
CA GLU A 171 -7.77 9.70 19.99
C GLU A 171 -8.18 10.52 18.75
N GLY A 172 -7.24 11.17 18.09
CA GLY A 172 -7.50 11.90 16.84
C GLY A 172 -7.99 11.01 15.70
N ARG A 173 -7.64 9.72 15.70
CA ARG A 173 -8.13 8.75 14.70
C ARG A 173 -9.59 8.37 14.96
N ARG A 174 -10.00 8.28 16.23
CA ARG A 174 -11.40 8.06 16.60
C ARG A 174 -12.30 9.16 16.05
N PHE A 175 -11.96 10.43 16.22
CA PHE A 175 -12.73 11.55 15.65
C PHE A 175 -12.81 11.47 14.12
N THR A 176 -11.68 11.18 13.47
CA THR A 176 -11.65 11.04 12.01
C THR A 176 -12.53 9.90 11.53
N ASP A 177 -12.52 8.75 12.22
CA ASP A 177 -13.32 7.58 11.87
C ASP A 177 -14.83 7.82 12.04
N ILE A 178 -15.22 8.50 13.13
CA ILE A 178 -16.62 8.86 13.38
C ILE A 178 -17.16 9.76 12.27
N ILE A 179 -16.39 10.75 11.84
CA ILE A 179 -16.80 11.69 10.78
C ILE A 179 -16.78 11.04 9.38
N ALA A 180 -15.80 10.19 9.11
CA ALA A 180 -15.58 9.62 7.78
C ALA A 180 -16.52 8.46 7.44
N SER A 181 -17.04 7.75 8.45
CA SER A 181 -17.88 6.58 8.20
C SER A 181 -19.25 6.94 7.67
N LYS A 182 -19.64 6.27 6.57
CA LYS A 182 -20.93 6.45 5.89
C LYS A 182 -21.75 5.16 5.82
N ILE A 183 -21.34 4.10 6.52
CA ILE A 183 -22.07 2.82 6.50
C ILE A 183 -23.32 2.95 7.36
N PRO A 184 -24.53 2.74 6.82
CA PRO A 184 -25.77 2.79 7.59
C PRO A 184 -25.78 1.76 8.72
N GLY A 185 -26.31 2.15 9.89
CA GLY A 185 -26.40 1.29 11.06
C GLY A 185 -25.10 1.11 11.87
N ARG A 186 -23.97 1.62 11.39
CA ARG A 186 -22.69 1.50 12.05
C ARG A 186 -22.58 2.34 13.32
N ARG A 187 -22.15 1.71 14.42
CA ARG A 187 -21.66 2.36 15.63
C ARG A 187 -20.18 2.01 15.84
N GLY A 188 -19.28 3.00 15.71
CA GLY A 188 -17.85 2.82 16.03
C GLY A 188 -17.64 2.58 17.53
N VAL A 189 -16.77 1.62 17.87
CA VAL A 189 -16.40 1.27 19.24
C VAL A 189 -14.88 1.21 19.35
N TYR A 190 -14.32 1.82 20.39
CA TYR A 190 -12.87 2.05 20.54
C TYR A 190 -12.36 1.59 21.92
N PRO A 191 -12.40 0.28 22.22
CA PRO A 191 -12.23 -0.21 23.59
C PRO A 191 -10.88 0.11 24.20
N LEU A 192 -9.80 0.10 23.42
CA LEU A 192 -8.46 0.43 23.94
C LEU A 192 -8.37 1.88 24.42
N ILE A 193 -9.07 2.82 23.73
CA ILE A 193 -9.19 4.20 24.17
C ILE A 193 -10.01 4.26 25.45
N ASP A 194 -11.16 3.56 25.48
CA ASP A 194 -12.06 3.56 26.63
C ASP A 194 -11.40 2.90 27.86
N TRP A 195 -10.48 1.93 27.67
CA TRP A 195 -9.68 1.32 28.75
C TRP A 195 -8.43 2.13 29.13
N GLY A 196 -8.10 3.20 28.38
CA GLY A 196 -6.86 3.96 28.54
C GLY A 196 -5.61 3.18 28.19
N TRP A 197 -5.72 2.14 27.36
CA TRP A 197 -4.58 1.34 26.97
C TRP A 197 -3.78 2.01 25.85
N ASP A 198 -2.55 2.40 26.19
CA ASP A 198 -1.56 2.84 25.22
C ASP A 198 -0.90 1.67 24.49
N ARG A 199 0.00 1.98 23.57
CA ARG A 199 0.71 0.96 22.79
C ARG A 199 1.61 0.08 23.66
N GLN A 200 2.20 0.62 24.73
CA GLN A 200 3.08 -0.17 25.60
C GLN A 200 2.26 -1.18 26.39
N GLN A 201 1.14 -0.79 26.94
CA GLN A 201 0.22 -1.68 27.66
C GLN A 201 -0.30 -2.81 26.77
N CYS A 202 -0.60 -2.52 25.47
CA CYS A 202 -0.96 -3.55 24.52
C CYS A 202 0.16 -4.57 24.30
N LYS A 203 1.41 -4.12 24.17
CA LYS A 203 2.57 -5.00 24.03
C LYS A 203 2.84 -5.83 25.29
N ASP A 204 2.74 -5.21 26.46
CA ASP A 204 2.94 -5.88 27.76
C ASP A 204 1.88 -6.97 27.97
N TYR A 205 0.63 -6.71 27.57
CA TYR A 205 -0.43 -7.72 27.59
C TYR A 205 -0.10 -8.90 26.69
N LEU A 206 0.33 -8.66 25.45
CA LEU A 206 0.69 -9.72 24.51
C LEU A 206 1.92 -10.51 24.96
N TRP A 207 2.93 -9.83 25.52
CA TRP A 207 4.07 -10.49 26.14
C TRP A 207 3.66 -11.40 27.30
N LYS A 208 2.83 -10.89 28.20
CA LYS A 208 2.32 -11.67 29.34
C LYS A 208 1.48 -12.87 28.88
N ARG A 209 0.74 -12.73 27.79
CA ARG A 209 -0.18 -13.77 27.28
C ARG A 209 0.51 -14.83 26.47
N PHE A 210 1.46 -14.46 25.60
CA PHE A 210 2.07 -15.33 24.60
C PHE A 210 3.58 -15.53 24.77
N GLY A 211 4.26 -14.76 25.61
CA GLY A 211 5.71 -14.82 25.78
C GLY A 211 6.52 -14.29 24.60
N VAL A 212 5.88 -13.56 23.66
CA VAL A 212 6.54 -13.06 22.46
C VAL A 212 6.35 -11.55 22.29
N HIS A 213 7.35 -10.90 21.69
CA HIS A 213 7.24 -9.50 21.32
C HIS A 213 6.45 -9.36 20.01
N TRP A 214 5.28 -8.72 20.09
CA TRP A 214 4.46 -8.49 18.91
C TRP A 214 4.97 -7.26 18.14
N PRO A 215 5.48 -7.43 16.90
CA PRO A 215 6.03 -6.32 16.15
C PRO A 215 4.92 -5.40 15.63
N LYS A 216 5.29 -4.20 15.25
CA LYS A 216 4.36 -3.30 14.56
C LYS A 216 4.02 -3.86 13.17
N SER A 217 2.73 -4.01 12.87
CA SER A 217 2.25 -4.38 11.53
C SER A 217 2.23 -3.14 10.62
N TYR A 218 2.92 -3.23 9.49
CA TYR A 218 2.92 -2.27 8.38
C TYR A 218 3.52 -2.94 7.14
N CYS A 219 3.19 -2.43 5.95
CA CYS A 219 3.72 -2.96 4.70
C CYS A 219 5.25 -2.81 4.62
N VAL A 220 5.93 -3.77 4.02
CA VAL A 220 7.40 -3.79 3.89
C VAL A 220 7.98 -2.50 3.28
N PHE A 221 7.25 -1.86 2.37
CA PHE A 221 7.62 -0.57 1.73
C PHE A 221 7.00 0.66 2.42
N CYS A 222 6.60 0.57 3.68
CA CYS A 222 5.95 1.68 4.36
C CYS A 222 6.88 2.88 4.55
N CYS A 223 6.45 4.08 4.15
CA CYS A 223 7.22 5.31 4.30
C CYS A 223 7.08 5.97 5.69
N PHE A 224 6.11 5.54 6.51
CA PHE A 224 5.81 6.16 7.80
C PHE A 224 6.77 5.85 8.96
N PRO A 225 7.61 4.78 8.96
CA PRO A 225 8.59 4.59 10.01
C PRO A 225 9.50 5.79 10.26
N VAL A 226 9.83 6.55 9.21
CA VAL A 226 10.67 7.76 9.32
C VAL A 226 10.02 8.84 10.17
N SER A 227 8.74 9.14 9.89
CA SER A 227 7.99 10.18 10.61
C SER A 227 7.65 9.80 12.06
N MET A 228 7.80 8.53 12.42
CA MET A 228 7.46 7.98 13.75
C MET A 228 8.71 7.68 14.60
N GLY A 229 9.91 8.10 14.18
CA GLY A 229 11.16 7.76 14.86
C GLY A 229 11.54 6.27 14.82
N ALA A 230 10.84 5.46 14.03
CA ALA A 230 11.03 4.01 13.97
C ALA A 230 11.96 3.57 12.80
N LEU A 231 12.66 4.50 12.16
CA LEU A 231 13.54 4.20 11.02
C LEU A 231 14.65 3.19 11.38
N PRO A 232 15.36 3.29 12.50
CA PRO A 232 16.40 2.31 12.84
C PRO A 232 15.84 0.88 12.93
N ALA A 233 14.72 0.70 13.61
CA ALA A 233 14.06 -0.60 13.73
C ALA A 233 13.55 -1.12 12.37
N HIS A 234 13.10 -0.23 11.48
CA HIS A 234 12.68 -0.61 10.13
C HIS A 234 13.86 -1.08 9.29
N LEU A 235 14.99 -0.38 9.32
CA LEU A 235 16.21 -0.80 8.62
C LEU A 235 16.76 -2.12 9.16
N GLU A 236 16.70 -2.32 10.48
CA GLU A 236 17.10 -3.59 11.08
C GLU A 236 16.22 -4.75 10.58
N ARG A 237 14.93 -4.51 10.43
CA ARG A 237 14.00 -5.48 9.86
C ARG A 237 14.31 -5.76 8.38
N MET A 238 14.65 -4.74 7.59
CA MET A 238 15.15 -4.89 6.22
C MET A 238 16.42 -5.76 6.16
N ARG A 239 17.38 -5.51 7.05
CA ARG A 239 18.63 -6.30 7.17
C ARG A 239 18.39 -7.76 7.52
N SER A 240 17.31 -8.03 8.23
CA SER A 240 16.90 -9.40 8.56
C SER A 240 16.20 -10.12 7.39
N HIS A 241 15.78 -9.37 6.38
CA HIS A 241 15.11 -9.87 5.18
C HIS A 241 15.70 -9.24 3.90
N PRO A 242 16.95 -9.59 3.52
CA PRO A 242 17.65 -8.95 2.39
C PRO A 242 16.88 -9.00 1.07
N ASP A 243 16.19 -10.09 0.78
CA ASP A 243 15.41 -10.23 -0.46
C ASP A 243 14.23 -9.22 -0.49
N ILE A 244 13.54 -9.05 0.63
CA ILE A 244 12.49 -8.01 0.77
C ILE A 244 13.09 -6.60 0.59
N ALA A 245 14.24 -6.35 1.17
CA ALA A 245 14.94 -5.07 0.99
C ALA A 245 15.29 -4.82 -0.49
N GLY A 246 15.76 -5.84 -1.21
CA GLY A 246 16.04 -5.80 -2.64
C GLY A 246 14.81 -5.47 -3.47
N GLU A 247 13.67 -6.12 -3.20
CA GLU A 247 12.41 -5.83 -3.85
C GLU A 247 11.95 -4.37 -3.61
N VAL A 248 12.05 -3.87 -2.36
CA VAL A 248 11.66 -2.49 -2.01
C VAL A 248 12.59 -1.47 -2.67
N LEU A 249 13.89 -1.74 -2.73
CA LEU A 249 14.86 -0.93 -3.48
C LEU A 249 14.51 -0.87 -4.98
N ARG A 250 14.13 -2.00 -5.59
CA ARG A 250 13.68 -2.05 -6.99
C ARG A 250 12.39 -1.25 -7.21
N LEU A 251 11.43 -1.32 -6.28
CA LEU A 251 10.20 -0.52 -6.34
C LEU A 251 10.53 0.98 -6.32
N GLU A 252 11.37 1.43 -5.40
CA GLU A 252 11.81 2.84 -5.32
C GLU A 252 12.62 3.25 -6.55
N TYR A 253 13.55 2.41 -6.99
CA TYR A 253 14.33 2.61 -8.20
C TYR A 253 13.42 2.86 -9.41
N THR A 254 12.43 1.99 -9.62
CA THR A 254 11.47 2.10 -10.72
C THR A 254 10.67 3.40 -10.63
N ALA A 255 10.14 3.71 -9.46
CA ALA A 255 9.37 4.93 -9.24
C ALA A 255 10.21 6.20 -9.48
N MET A 256 11.45 6.23 -8.99
CA MET A 256 12.36 7.35 -9.19
C MET A 256 12.87 7.46 -10.63
N SER A 257 12.91 6.38 -11.40
CA SER A 257 13.20 6.46 -12.84
C SER A 257 12.17 7.32 -13.55
N LEU A 258 10.89 7.07 -13.26
CA LEU A 258 9.78 7.80 -13.86
C LEU A 258 9.55 9.19 -13.22
N ASN A 259 9.89 9.37 -11.94
CA ASN A 259 9.73 10.61 -11.20
C ASN A 259 10.85 10.83 -10.21
N PRO A 260 11.82 11.72 -10.47
CA PRO A 260 12.96 11.97 -9.57
C PRO A 260 12.59 12.35 -8.13
N LYS A 261 11.35 12.77 -7.90
CA LYS A 261 10.83 13.15 -6.58
C LYS A 261 10.12 12.00 -5.84
N ALA A 262 10.02 10.82 -6.45
CA ALA A 262 9.34 9.66 -5.86
C ALA A 262 10.26 8.89 -4.90
N LYS A 263 10.83 9.57 -3.91
CA LYS A 263 11.63 8.98 -2.83
C LYS A 263 10.72 8.40 -1.76
N LEU A 264 11.09 7.24 -1.21
CA LEU A 264 10.30 6.53 -0.21
C LEU A 264 10.29 7.26 1.13
N TYR A 265 11.41 7.85 1.52
CA TYR A 265 11.60 8.50 2.82
C TYR A 265 11.77 10.03 2.73
N GLY A 266 10.92 10.66 1.92
CA GLY A 266 10.91 12.12 1.77
C GLY A 266 12.13 12.66 1.05
N LYS A 267 13.15 13.12 1.79
CA LYS A 267 14.39 13.67 1.20
C LYS A 267 15.41 12.60 0.85
N ARG A 268 15.33 11.42 1.47
CA ARG A 268 16.31 10.32 1.33
C ARG A 268 15.68 9.13 0.61
N THR A 269 16.48 8.41 -0.15
CA THR A 269 16.13 7.10 -0.72
C THR A 269 16.48 5.98 0.26
N LEU A 270 15.88 4.81 0.07
CA LEU A 270 16.27 3.62 0.83
C LEU A 270 17.75 3.24 0.55
N LEU A 271 18.20 3.41 -0.70
CA LEU A 271 19.59 3.12 -1.07
C LEU A 271 20.59 3.93 -0.25
N GLU A 272 20.32 5.23 -0.03
CA GLU A 272 21.20 6.11 0.76
C GLU A 272 21.25 5.74 2.26
N LEU A 273 20.41 4.82 2.71
CA LEU A 273 20.35 4.35 4.10
C LEU A 273 21.14 3.05 4.34
N PHE A 274 21.64 2.42 3.29
CA PHE A 274 22.50 1.24 3.38
C PHE A 274 23.97 1.61 3.14
N ASP A 275 24.85 1.10 4.00
CA ASP A 275 26.29 1.25 3.89
C ASP A 275 26.91 -0.02 3.27
N PRO A 276 27.45 0.03 2.04
CA PRO A 276 28.00 -1.14 1.37
C PRO A 276 29.23 -1.75 2.09
N SER A 277 29.85 -1.02 3.02
CA SER A 277 30.93 -1.56 3.85
C SER A 277 30.43 -2.55 4.90
N GLN A 278 29.16 -2.44 5.31
CA GLN A 278 28.55 -3.31 6.31
C GLN A 278 28.02 -4.60 5.67
N PRO A 279 28.36 -5.81 6.18
CA PRO A 279 27.99 -7.08 5.55
C PRO A 279 26.47 -7.25 5.36
N ARG A 280 25.66 -6.85 6.35
CA ARG A 280 24.20 -6.99 6.30
C ARG A 280 23.55 -6.01 5.31
N ASP A 281 24.09 -4.81 5.19
CA ASP A 281 23.63 -3.83 4.20
C ASP A 281 24.05 -4.27 2.79
N ARG A 282 25.26 -4.81 2.65
CA ARG A 282 25.72 -5.41 1.39
C ARG A 282 24.79 -6.53 0.91
N ALA A 283 24.35 -7.42 1.79
CA ALA A 283 23.38 -8.46 1.41
C ALA A 283 22.07 -7.88 0.84
N CYS A 284 21.58 -6.77 1.39
CA CYS A 284 20.41 -6.07 0.83
C CYS A 284 20.70 -5.47 -0.55
N LEU A 285 21.88 -4.90 -0.75
CA LEU A 285 22.29 -4.31 -2.03
C LEU A 285 22.51 -5.39 -3.10
N GLU A 286 23.12 -6.52 -2.75
CA GLU A 286 23.26 -7.67 -3.65
C GLU A 286 21.88 -8.27 -4.05
N ALA A 287 20.92 -8.30 -3.11
CA ALA A 287 19.56 -8.68 -3.42
C ALA A 287 18.91 -7.69 -4.41
N PHE A 288 19.13 -6.40 -4.22
CA PHE A 288 18.66 -5.39 -5.16
C PHE A 288 19.28 -5.56 -6.55
N GLU A 289 20.56 -5.83 -6.65
CA GLU A 289 21.21 -6.10 -7.93
C GLU A 289 20.59 -7.31 -8.63
N ARG A 290 20.29 -8.40 -7.89
CA ARG A 290 19.56 -9.55 -8.43
C ARG A 290 18.18 -9.18 -8.95
N GLU A 291 17.45 -8.33 -8.23
CA GLU A 291 16.12 -7.84 -8.65
C GLU A 291 16.16 -7.02 -9.95
N LEU A 292 17.30 -6.41 -10.29
CA LEU A 292 17.47 -5.71 -11.56
C LEU A 292 17.77 -6.62 -12.76
N HIS A 293 18.04 -7.92 -12.53
CA HIS A 293 18.23 -8.94 -13.59
C HIS A 293 16.87 -9.39 -14.14
N MET A 294 16.14 -8.45 -14.73
CA MET A 294 14.82 -8.68 -15.31
C MET A 294 14.69 -7.93 -16.66
N PRO A 295 13.62 -8.16 -17.45
CA PRO A 295 13.35 -7.33 -18.62
C PRO A 295 13.18 -5.86 -18.24
N TRP A 296 13.71 -4.99 -19.09
CA TRP A 296 13.63 -3.54 -18.95
C TRP A 296 12.78 -2.94 -20.05
N ALA A 297 12.32 -1.72 -19.83
CA ALA A 297 11.60 -0.93 -20.81
C ALA A 297 12.17 0.48 -20.89
N LEU A 298 12.05 1.06 -22.09
CA LEU A 298 12.14 2.48 -22.32
C LEU A 298 10.75 3.07 -22.12
N TYR A 299 10.66 4.06 -21.25
CA TYR A 299 9.42 4.76 -20.93
C TYR A 299 9.44 6.19 -21.41
N HIS A 300 8.35 6.62 -22.03
CA HIS A 300 7.99 8.02 -22.27
C HIS A 300 7.06 8.48 -21.15
N VAL A 301 7.47 9.51 -20.42
CA VAL A 301 6.72 10.02 -19.27
C VAL A 301 6.40 11.49 -19.50
N ARG A 302 5.09 11.82 -19.45
CA ARG A 302 4.61 13.19 -19.55
C ARG A 302 3.78 13.55 -18.32
N ARG A 303 3.92 14.80 -17.85
CA ARG A 303 3.18 15.33 -16.70
C ARG A 303 2.73 16.75 -16.94
N LEU A 304 1.48 17.05 -16.54
CA LEU A 304 0.90 18.37 -16.57
C LEU A 304 0.63 18.87 -15.16
N PHE A 305 1.07 20.07 -14.90
CA PHE A 305 0.88 20.79 -13.64
C PHE A 305 -0.03 21.98 -13.94
N LEU A 306 -1.33 21.82 -13.69
CA LEU A 306 -2.38 22.75 -14.07
C LEU A 306 -2.91 23.53 -12.86
N LEU A 307 -3.48 24.69 -13.13
CA LEU A 307 -4.26 25.48 -12.17
C LEU A 307 -5.75 25.27 -12.41
N SER A 308 -6.56 25.41 -11.37
CA SER A 308 -8.01 25.53 -11.48
C SER A 308 -8.38 26.91 -12.00
N SER A 309 -9.66 27.12 -12.30
CA SER A 309 -10.18 28.47 -12.63
C SER A 309 -10.01 29.47 -11.48
N SER A 310 -9.91 29.01 -10.24
CA SER A 310 -9.61 29.81 -9.03
C SER A 310 -8.11 30.07 -8.81
N GLY A 311 -7.23 29.57 -9.70
CA GLY A 311 -5.76 29.68 -9.53
C GLY A 311 -5.12 28.66 -8.60
N GLU A 312 -5.88 27.72 -8.07
CA GLU A 312 -5.36 26.66 -7.19
C GLU A 312 -4.68 25.54 -7.98
N ARG A 313 -3.69 24.90 -7.37
CA ARG A 313 -2.98 23.78 -7.97
C ARG A 313 -3.87 22.56 -8.08
N ARG A 314 -4.09 22.07 -9.30
CA ARG A 314 -4.80 20.81 -9.56
C ARG A 314 -3.90 19.60 -9.30
N PRO A 315 -4.48 18.41 -9.09
CA PRO A 315 -3.74 17.14 -9.14
C PRO A 315 -2.96 17.03 -10.45
N VAL A 316 -1.72 16.54 -10.37
CA VAL A 316 -0.86 16.35 -11.54
C VAL A 316 -1.46 15.29 -12.45
N MET A 317 -1.69 15.64 -13.72
CA MET A 317 -2.09 14.68 -14.76
C MET A 317 -0.85 13.99 -15.31
N ARG A 318 -0.97 12.71 -15.64
CA ARG A 318 0.16 11.87 -16.06
C ARG A 318 -0.19 11.04 -17.29
N SER A 319 0.82 10.88 -18.14
CA SER A 319 0.88 9.83 -19.17
C SER A 319 2.19 9.10 -19.02
N THR A 320 2.14 7.78 -19.01
CA THR A 320 3.32 6.89 -19.00
C THR A 320 3.10 5.85 -20.07
N GLU A 321 4.01 5.76 -21.00
CA GLU A 321 3.97 4.84 -22.13
C GLU A 321 5.26 4.03 -22.16
N ARG A 322 5.13 2.72 -22.35
CA ARG A 322 6.24 1.81 -22.59
C ARG A 322 6.51 1.80 -24.10
N VAL A 323 7.61 2.44 -24.50
CA VAL A 323 7.98 2.62 -25.91
C VAL A 323 8.73 1.42 -26.49
N ASP A 324 9.59 0.79 -25.66
CA ASP A 324 10.42 -0.33 -26.11
C ASP A 324 10.72 -1.29 -24.96
N LEU A 325 11.08 -2.52 -25.28
CA LEU A 325 11.48 -3.58 -24.35
C LEU A 325 12.87 -4.10 -24.71
N GLY A 326 13.68 -4.42 -23.70
CA GLY A 326 15.01 -4.94 -23.95
C GLY A 326 15.84 -5.16 -22.68
N ARG A 327 17.15 -5.20 -22.86
CA ARG A 327 18.11 -5.27 -21.76
C ARG A 327 18.48 -3.85 -21.27
N ALA A 328 18.65 -3.68 -19.97
CA ALA A 328 18.96 -2.39 -19.33
C ALA A 328 20.07 -1.61 -20.06
N ARG A 329 21.22 -2.23 -20.24
CA ARG A 329 22.39 -1.61 -20.87
C ARG A 329 22.12 -1.17 -22.32
N GLN A 330 21.46 -2.01 -23.11
CA GLN A 330 21.15 -1.72 -24.52
C GLN A 330 20.19 -0.54 -24.65
N LEU A 331 19.12 -0.54 -23.85
CA LEU A 331 18.13 0.55 -23.84
C LEU A 331 18.75 1.86 -23.33
N GLY A 332 19.59 1.81 -22.29
CA GLY A 332 20.29 2.96 -21.76
C GLY A 332 21.24 3.60 -22.78
N GLN A 333 22.06 2.80 -23.46
CA GLN A 333 22.97 3.27 -24.53
C GLN A 333 22.18 3.87 -25.70
N ARG A 334 21.10 3.22 -26.14
CA ARG A 334 20.22 3.74 -27.18
C ARG A 334 19.63 5.10 -26.79
N LEU A 335 19.12 5.22 -25.56
CA LEU A 335 18.57 6.47 -25.05
C LEU A 335 19.59 7.61 -25.10
N ILE A 336 20.79 7.40 -24.60
CA ILE A 336 21.87 8.40 -24.60
C ILE A 336 22.23 8.79 -26.03
N SER A 337 22.51 7.84 -26.92
CA SER A 337 22.89 8.11 -28.30
C SER A 337 21.83 8.84 -29.12
N VAL A 338 20.54 8.54 -28.88
CA VAL A 338 19.45 9.28 -29.52
C VAL A 338 19.37 10.71 -28.98
N SER A 339 19.49 10.88 -27.67
CA SER A 339 19.43 12.20 -27.05
C SER A 339 20.57 13.11 -27.52
N GLU A 340 21.78 12.61 -27.57
CA GLU A 340 22.96 13.34 -28.05
C GLU A 340 22.79 13.80 -29.50
N ARG A 341 22.31 12.92 -30.40
CA ARG A 341 22.07 13.27 -31.81
C ARG A 341 21.02 14.36 -32.01
N HIS A 342 20.07 14.47 -31.08
CA HIS A 342 19.01 15.48 -31.13
C HIS A 342 19.24 16.68 -30.19
N GLY A 343 20.43 16.77 -29.56
CA GLY A 343 20.76 17.87 -28.66
C GLY A 343 19.88 17.93 -27.41
N ILE A 344 19.36 16.75 -26.98
CA ILE A 344 18.50 16.65 -25.80
C ILE A 344 19.36 16.45 -24.56
N GLU A 345 19.06 17.20 -23.53
CA GLU A 345 19.75 17.09 -22.24
C GLU A 345 19.61 15.70 -21.61
N VAL A 346 20.75 15.08 -21.29
CA VAL A 346 20.81 13.83 -20.53
C VAL A 346 21.24 14.12 -19.10
N GLU A 347 20.42 13.74 -18.15
CA GLU A 347 20.73 13.77 -16.72
C GLU A 347 21.09 12.37 -16.24
N HIS A 348 22.21 12.27 -15.52
CA HIS A 348 22.58 11.05 -14.80
C HIS A 348 22.18 11.20 -13.33
N ASP A 349 21.32 10.28 -12.88
CA ASP A 349 20.89 10.25 -11.48
C ASP A 349 22.06 9.92 -10.56
N PRO A 350 22.38 10.78 -9.57
CA PRO A 350 23.58 10.60 -8.76
C PRO A 350 23.48 9.42 -7.78
N VAL A 351 22.27 8.97 -7.46
CA VAL A 351 22.04 7.90 -6.49
C VAL A 351 22.10 6.54 -7.16
N TYR A 352 21.36 6.40 -8.26
CA TYR A 352 21.20 5.12 -8.96
C TYR A 352 21.93 5.06 -10.31
N GLY A 353 22.62 6.11 -10.73
CA GLY A 353 23.45 6.13 -11.93
C GLY A 353 22.70 6.02 -13.26
N ARG A 354 21.37 6.13 -13.28
CA ARG A 354 20.56 5.99 -14.50
C ARG A 354 20.45 7.27 -15.29
N ALA A 355 20.30 7.11 -16.60
CA ALA A 355 20.11 8.23 -17.52
C ALA A 355 18.62 8.60 -17.67
N ARG A 356 18.35 9.89 -17.77
CA ARG A 356 17.06 10.47 -18.18
C ARG A 356 17.31 11.48 -19.28
N SER A 357 16.52 11.42 -20.32
CA SER A 357 16.55 12.40 -21.43
C SER A 357 15.38 13.36 -21.25
N TRP A 358 15.71 14.64 -21.08
CA TRP A 358 14.71 15.66 -20.79
C TRP A 358 14.31 16.40 -22.06
N VAL A 359 13.13 16.13 -22.58
CA VAL A 359 12.52 16.91 -23.67
C VAL A 359 11.98 18.22 -23.12
N ARG A 360 11.36 18.17 -21.94
CA ARG A 360 10.89 19.35 -21.22
C ARG A 360 11.13 19.18 -19.73
N ARG A 361 11.87 20.11 -19.13
CA ARG A 361 12.05 20.12 -17.68
C ARG A 361 10.94 20.91 -17.00
N ARG A 362 10.60 20.46 -15.82
CA ARG A 362 9.72 21.20 -14.91
C ARG A 362 10.34 22.56 -14.59
N ARG A 363 9.50 23.61 -14.72
CA ARG A 363 9.80 24.97 -14.28
C ARG A 363 9.18 25.23 -12.90
N GLU A 364 9.46 26.38 -12.30
CA GLU A 364 8.83 26.75 -11.02
C GLU A 364 7.45 27.39 -11.20
N THR A 365 7.19 27.97 -12.35
CA THR A 365 5.95 28.68 -12.70
C THR A 365 4.88 27.72 -13.22
N TRP A 366 3.68 27.84 -12.69
CA TRP A 366 2.49 27.10 -13.12
C TRP A 366 1.64 27.96 -14.09
N PRO A 367 0.96 27.38 -15.08
CA PRO A 367 0.96 25.99 -15.47
C PRO A 367 2.24 25.58 -16.19
N MET A 368 2.57 24.27 -16.17
CA MET A 368 3.76 23.75 -16.84
C MET A 368 3.60 22.30 -17.29
N ALA A 369 4.38 21.91 -18.30
CA ALA A 369 4.53 20.55 -18.76
C ALA A 369 5.93 20.02 -18.45
N GLU A 370 6.02 18.73 -18.17
CA GLU A 370 7.26 17.99 -18.01
C GLU A 370 7.23 16.77 -18.91
N GLU A 371 8.33 16.48 -19.62
CA GLU A 371 8.46 15.38 -20.55
C GLU A 371 9.86 14.79 -20.49
N LEU A 372 9.94 13.48 -20.31
CA LEU A 372 11.21 12.78 -20.25
C LEU A 372 11.12 11.37 -20.82
N PHE A 373 12.27 10.85 -21.27
CA PHE A 373 12.48 9.45 -21.53
C PHE A 373 13.44 8.85 -20.50
N THR A 374 13.19 7.62 -20.07
CA THR A 374 14.02 6.92 -19.10
C THR A 374 13.90 5.42 -19.26
N THR A 375 14.89 4.69 -18.76
CA THR A 375 14.83 3.22 -18.70
C THR A 375 14.55 2.76 -17.27
N ALA A 376 13.72 1.73 -17.14
CA ALA A 376 13.39 1.12 -15.85
C ALA A 376 12.98 -0.35 -16.04
N PRO A 377 12.92 -1.15 -14.96
CA PRO A 377 12.29 -2.46 -14.97
C PRO A 377 10.91 -2.45 -15.64
N ALA A 378 10.63 -3.44 -16.50
CA ALA A 378 9.43 -3.49 -17.35
C ALA A 378 8.16 -3.89 -16.59
N ARG A 379 7.95 -3.34 -15.40
CA ARG A 379 6.80 -3.61 -14.52
C ARG A 379 5.69 -2.58 -14.62
N VAL A 380 6.02 -1.37 -15.10
CA VAL A 380 5.05 -0.29 -15.21
C VAL A 380 4.20 -0.48 -16.45
N ILE A 381 2.89 -0.36 -16.30
CA ILE A 381 1.93 -0.48 -17.41
C ILE A 381 1.69 0.88 -18.06
N ASN A 382 1.24 0.86 -19.32
CA ASN A 382 0.79 2.08 -19.97
C ASN A 382 -0.40 2.66 -19.22
N LYS A 383 -0.31 3.95 -18.93
CA LYS A 383 -1.37 4.67 -18.21
C LYS A 383 -1.45 6.11 -18.68
N GLN A 384 -2.67 6.58 -18.87
CA GLN A 384 -2.94 7.96 -19.21
C GLN A 384 -4.17 8.45 -18.44
N ASP A 385 -4.06 9.62 -17.85
CA ASP A 385 -5.19 10.23 -17.15
C ASP A 385 -6.23 10.72 -18.19
N LYS A 386 -7.50 10.67 -17.81
CA LYS A 386 -8.60 11.14 -18.68
C LYS A 386 -8.36 12.58 -19.11
N ASN A 387 -8.60 12.87 -20.40
CA ASN A 387 -8.40 14.18 -21.03
C ASN A 387 -6.96 14.70 -21.00
N PHE A 388 -5.97 13.80 -20.88
CA PHE A 388 -4.56 14.20 -20.86
C PHE A 388 -4.13 14.84 -22.19
N GLU A 389 -4.38 14.19 -23.35
CA GLU A 389 -3.91 14.70 -24.65
C GLU A 389 -4.46 16.10 -24.98
N PRO A 390 -5.78 16.37 -24.90
CA PRO A 390 -6.28 17.72 -25.14
C PRO A 390 -5.65 18.78 -24.23
N ALA A 391 -5.39 18.45 -22.95
CA ALA A 391 -4.74 19.37 -22.04
C ALA A 391 -3.24 19.53 -22.32
N TRP A 392 -2.59 18.47 -22.82
CA TRP A 392 -1.20 18.49 -23.25
C TRP A 392 -1.02 19.41 -24.46
N ASP A 393 -1.83 19.21 -25.49
CA ASP A 393 -1.78 20.00 -26.73
C ASP A 393 -2.07 21.47 -26.45
N ALA A 394 -3.06 21.76 -25.62
CA ALA A 394 -3.41 23.15 -25.25
C ALA A 394 -2.25 23.89 -24.55
N LEU A 395 -1.42 23.17 -23.75
CA LEU A 395 -0.31 23.76 -23.03
C LEU A 395 0.99 23.78 -23.85
N THR A 396 1.15 22.87 -24.81
CA THR A 396 2.42 22.68 -25.54
C THR A 396 2.37 23.10 -27.01
N SER A 397 1.18 23.36 -27.59
CA SER A 397 1.00 23.87 -28.94
C SER A 397 1.63 25.28 -29.06
N GLY A 398 2.81 25.32 -29.66
CA GLY A 398 3.65 26.53 -29.77
C GLY A 398 5.13 26.27 -29.49
N SER A 399 5.49 25.09 -29.05
CA SER A 399 6.86 24.68 -28.77
C SER A 399 7.21 23.41 -29.56
N THR A 400 7.91 23.61 -30.66
CA THR A 400 8.44 22.52 -31.53
C THR A 400 9.62 21.83 -30.88
N ALA A 401 9.39 20.66 -30.30
CA ALA A 401 10.41 19.63 -30.06
C ALA A 401 9.71 18.28 -29.97
N GLN A 402 9.43 17.64 -31.09
CA GLN A 402 9.09 16.23 -31.15
C GLN A 402 10.36 15.44 -31.44
N LEU A 403 10.63 14.42 -30.62
CA LEU A 403 11.62 13.37 -30.94
C LEU A 403 10.98 12.39 -31.92
N PRO A 404 11.53 12.18 -33.11
CA PRO A 404 11.18 11.02 -33.91
C PRO A 404 11.81 9.79 -33.28
N LEU A 405 10.98 8.94 -32.67
CA LEU A 405 11.36 7.64 -32.11
C LEU A 405 11.14 6.49 -33.13
N THR A 406 11.49 6.69 -34.38
CA THR A 406 11.54 5.62 -35.39
C THR A 406 12.96 5.11 -35.58
#